data_eb2ef0707379b7f71caf42d94652011c
#
_entry.id   eb2ef0707379b7f71caf42d94652011c
#
_cell.length_a   1.000
_cell.length_b   1.000
_cell.length_c   1.000
_cell.angle_alpha   90.00
_cell.angle_beta   90.00
_cell.angle_gamma   90.00
#
_symmetry.space_group_name_H-M   'P 1'
#
loop_
_entity.id
_entity.type
_entity.pdbx_description
1 polymer ?
#
loop_
_entity_poly.entity_id
_entity_poly.type
_entity_poly.pdbx_seq_one_letter_code
_entity_poly.pdbx_strand_id
1 'polypeptide(L)'
;MSDLEGLARRFFGAFGRDDSAEVMRDCMAEDAVSWITNAEGGSDRVEGREGWIARVPSLEGAEGSVDVVQVVPVDDQHTLTMIEVHAARKGRTLHNFAAFLTRVQDGRIAELWMVDAKPAESDAFWAA
;
A
#
# COMPACT_ATOMS: atom_id res chain seq x y z
N MET A 1 16.78 17.04 3.29
CA MET A 1 16.41 15.66 3.02
C MET A 1 15.14 15.33 3.75
N SER A 2 14.24 14.67 3.07
CA SER A 2 12.94 14.38 3.65
C SER A 2 12.91 12.99 4.26
N ASP A 3 12.72 12.92 5.57
CA ASP A 3 12.46 11.65 6.26
C ASP A 3 11.14 11.03 5.78
N LEU A 4 10.24 11.86 5.25
CA LEU A 4 8.97 11.41 4.69
C LEU A 4 9.19 10.51 3.46
N GLU A 5 10.10 10.90 2.58
CA GLU A 5 10.42 10.10 1.40
C GLU A 5 11.03 8.74 1.80
N GLY A 6 11.97 8.76 2.73
CA GLY A 6 12.59 7.52 3.23
C GLY A 6 11.58 6.59 3.88
N LEU A 7 10.67 7.13 4.67
CA LEU A 7 9.60 6.36 5.30
C LEU A 7 8.68 5.73 4.27
N ALA A 8 8.27 6.51 3.26
CA ALA A 8 7.40 6.02 2.19
C ALA A 8 8.07 4.90 1.39
N ARG A 9 9.34 5.07 1.02
CA ARG A 9 10.08 4.05 0.28
C ARG A 9 10.24 2.75 1.07
N ARG A 10 10.48 2.87 2.37
CA ARG A 10 10.59 1.71 3.25
C ARG A 10 9.25 0.98 3.36
N PHE A 11 8.17 1.73 3.58
CA PHE A 11 6.83 1.17 3.77
C PHE A 11 6.33 0.48 2.49
N PHE A 12 6.32 1.20 1.38
CA PHE A 12 5.79 0.66 0.12
C PHE A 12 6.73 -0.35 -0.51
N GLY A 13 8.02 -0.24 -0.27
CA GLY A 13 9.00 -1.24 -0.72
C GLY A 13 8.91 -2.58 0.00
N ALA A 14 8.16 -2.64 1.10
CA ALA A 14 7.97 -3.87 1.86
C ALA A 14 6.88 -4.78 1.29
N PHE A 15 6.05 -4.25 0.39
CA PHE A 15 4.95 -5.04 -0.20
C PHE A 15 5.50 -6.30 -0.87
N GLY A 16 4.92 -7.45 -0.54
CA GLY A 16 5.30 -8.73 -1.11
C GLY A 16 6.55 -9.36 -0.50
N ARG A 17 7.20 -8.70 0.45
CA ARG A 17 8.35 -9.27 1.17
C ARG A 17 7.87 -10.12 2.33
N ASP A 18 8.71 -11.08 2.73
CA ASP A 18 8.41 -11.97 3.86
C ASP A 18 8.26 -11.19 5.17
N ASP A 19 9.00 -10.08 5.31
CA ASP A 19 8.98 -9.23 6.52
C ASP A 19 8.03 -8.05 6.41
N SER A 20 7.12 -8.04 5.43
CA SER A 20 6.27 -6.89 5.15
C SER A 20 5.45 -6.44 6.38
N ALA A 21 4.88 -7.39 7.12
CA ALA A 21 4.07 -7.05 8.29
C ALA A 21 4.90 -6.36 9.38
N GLU A 22 6.13 -6.82 9.63
CA GLU A 22 7.02 -6.19 10.62
C GLU A 22 7.41 -4.78 10.19
N VAL A 23 7.77 -4.61 8.92
CA VAL A 23 8.14 -3.29 8.38
C VAL A 23 6.95 -2.34 8.47
N MET A 24 5.76 -2.79 8.11
CA MET A 24 4.56 -1.96 8.18
C MET A 24 4.21 -1.56 9.61
N ARG A 25 4.38 -2.46 10.58
CA ARG A 25 4.17 -2.13 11.99
C ARG A 25 5.14 -1.05 12.47
N ASP A 26 6.39 -1.13 12.02
CA ASP A 26 7.39 -0.11 12.37
C ASP A 26 7.08 1.25 11.76
N CYS A 27 6.49 1.27 10.57
CA CYS A 27 6.25 2.51 9.82
C CYS A 27 4.92 3.18 10.16
N MET A 28 3.96 2.46 10.72
CA MET A 28 2.60 2.97 10.95
C MET A 28 2.33 3.24 12.43
N ALA A 29 1.54 4.28 12.68
CA ALA A 29 0.97 4.50 14.00
C ALA A 29 0.00 3.35 14.32
N GLU A 30 -0.12 2.99 15.59
CA GLU A 30 -0.99 1.90 16.03
C GLU A 30 -2.45 2.14 15.61
N ASP A 31 -2.90 3.39 15.70
CA ASP A 31 -4.25 3.81 15.38
C ASP A 31 -4.39 4.40 13.96
N ALA A 32 -3.46 4.11 13.08
CA ALA A 32 -3.50 4.62 11.70
C ALA A 32 -4.81 4.25 11.02
N VAL A 33 -5.31 5.14 10.17
CA VAL A 33 -6.53 4.91 9.39
C VAL A 33 -6.14 4.81 7.92
N SER A 34 -6.68 3.80 7.25
CA SER A 34 -6.43 3.58 5.83
C SER A 34 -7.74 3.61 5.05
N TRP A 35 -7.70 4.21 3.87
CA TRP A 35 -8.82 4.29 2.95
C TRP A 35 -8.43 3.54 1.68
N ILE A 36 -9.07 2.39 1.46
CA ILE A 36 -8.69 1.46 0.39
C ILE A 36 -9.76 1.47 -0.68
N THR A 37 -9.37 1.75 -1.93
CA THR A 37 -10.29 1.72 -3.07
C THR A 37 -10.93 0.35 -3.20
N ASN A 38 -12.24 0.32 -3.42
CA ASN A 38 -12.98 -0.92 -3.63
C ASN A 38 -13.51 -0.99 -5.08
N ALA A 39 -14.02 -2.17 -5.46
CA ALA A 39 -14.46 -2.44 -6.83
C ALA A 39 -15.70 -1.64 -7.23
N GLU A 40 -16.44 -1.13 -6.27
CA GLU A 40 -17.66 -0.34 -6.50
C GLU A 40 -17.35 1.14 -6.74
N GLY A 41 -16.07 1.52 -6.71
CA GLY A 41 -15.66 2.89 -6.96
C GLY A 41 -15.61 3.79 -5.73
N GLY A 42 -15.85 3.22 -4.55
CA GLY A 42 -15.72 3.91 -3.29
C GLY A 42 -14.44 3.53 -2.56
N SER A 43 -14.41 3.80 -1.27
CA SER A 43 -13.28 3.46 -0.40
C SER A 43 -13.76 2.78 0.87
N ASP A 44 -13.06 1.72 1.26
CA ASP A 44 -13.27 1.07 2.55
C ASP A 44 -12.39 1.76 3.58
N ARG A 45 -12.97 2.11 4.73
CA ARG A 45 -12.22 2.67 5.85
C ARG A 45 -11.74 1.52 6.73
N VAL A 46 -10.43 1.48 6.96
CA VAL A 46 -9.80 0.43 7.79
C VAL A 46 -9.14 1.10 8.98
N GLU A 47 -9.53 0.70 10.18
CA GLU A 47 -8.98 1.25 11.41
C GLU A 47 -7.80 0.41 11.91
N GLY A 48 -6.75 1.11 12.35
CA GLY A 48 -5.59 0.52 12.96
C GLY A 48 -4.60 -0.07 11.97
N ARG A 49 -3.34 -0.11 12.38
CA ARG A 49 -2.29 -0.69 11.52
C ARG A 49 -2.48 -2.19 11.31
N GLU A 50 -3.02 -2.91 12.31
CA GLU A 50 -3.26 -4.34 12.14
C GLU A 50 -4.38 -4.60 11.14
N GLY A 51 -5.37 -3.72 11.07
CA GLY A 51 -6.40 -3.79 10.05
C GLY A 51 -5.84 -3.63 8.64
N TRP A 52 -4.93 -2.66 8.46
CA TRP A 52 -4.24 -2.49 7.19
C TRP A 52 -3.42 -3.72 6.81
N ILE A 53 -2.61 -4.22 7.75
CA ILE A 53 -1.75 -5.38 7.49
C ILE A 53 -2.58 -6.60 7.08
N ALA A 54 -3.74 -6.79 7.71
CA ALA A 54 -4.64 -7.90 7.36
C ALA A 54 -5.25 -7.75 5.96
N ARG A 55 -5.36 -6.51 5.46
CA ARG A 55 -5.93 -6.23 4.12
C ARG A 55 -4.89 -6.31 3.01
N VAL A 56 -3.61 -6.18 3.33
CA VAL A 56 -2.55 -6.22 2.31
C VAL A 56 -2.48 -7.63 1.73
N PRO A 57 -2.60 -7.79 0.39
CA PRO A 57 -2.53 -9.11 -0.20
C PRO A 57 -1.19 -9.78 0.07
N SER A 58 -1.25 -11.04 0.46
CA SER A 58 -0.06 -11.86 0.60
C SER A 58 0.35 -12.37 -0.77
N LEU A 59 1.62 -12.31 -1.09
CA LEU A 59 2.16 -12.92 -2.31
C LEU A 59 2.46 -14.41 -2.10
N GLU A 60 2.09 -14.98 -0.97
CA GLU A 60 2.20 -16.43 -0.75
C GLU A 60 1.36 -17.16 -1.80
N GLY A 61 2.00 -18.06 -2.55
CA GLY A 61 1.35 -18.75 -3.65
C GLY A 61 1.21 -17.92 -4.93
N ALA A 62 1.76 -16.70 -4.95
CA ALA A 62 1.81 -15.86 -6.14
C ALA A 62 3.25 -15.48 -6.46
N GLU A 63 3.52 -15.22 -7.73
CA GLU A 63 4.80 -14.67 -8.17
C GLU A 63 4.57 -13.22 -8.54
N GLY A 64 5.54 -12.37 -8.25
CA GLY A 64 5.43 -10.98 -8.67
C GLY A 64 6.31 -10.03 -7.90
N SER A 65 6.12 -8.76 -8.20
CA SER A 65 6.85 -7.68 -7.60
C SER A 65 5.96 -6.46 -7.44
N VAL A 66 6.28 -5.66 -6.44
CA VAL A 66 5.71 -4.33 -6.26
C VAL A 66 6.88 -3.36 -6.28
N ASP A 67 6.87 -2.48 -7.27
CA ASP A 67 7.95 -1.50 -7.45
C ASP A 67 7.46 -0.12 -7.06
N VAL A 68 8.25 0.58 -6.25
CA VAL A 68 8.00 2.00 -5.96
C VAL A 68 8.50 2.80 -7.16
N VAL A 69 7.56 3.32 -7.93
CA VAL A 69 7.89 4.05 -9.17
C VAL A 69 8.34 5.47 -8.84
N GLN A 70 7.63 6.13 -7.92
CA GLN A 70 7.92 7.53 -7.59
C GLN A 70 7.38 7.86 -6.21
N VAL A 71 8.14 8.68 -5.47
CA VAL A 71 7.70 9.29 -4.21
C VAL A 71 7.86 10.78 -4.34
N VAL A 72 6.78 11.53 -4.07
CA VAL A 72 6.78 12.99 -4.14
C VAL A 72 6.39 13.55 -2.78
N PRO A 73 7.25 14.32 -2.13
CA PRO A 73 6.85 15.09 -0.94
C PRO A 73 5.83 16.14 -1.35
N VAL A 74 4.67 16.14 -0.73
CA VAL A 74 3.60 17.11 -1.02
C VAL A 74 3.73 18.33 -0.12
N ASP A 75 3.93 18.10 1.17
CA ASP A 75 4.15 19.14 2.17
C ASP A 75 4.93 18.54 3.35
N ASP A 76 4.95 19.24 4.49
CA ASP A 76 5.71 18.80 5.66
C ASP A 76 5.22 17.50 6.28
N GLN A 77 4.00 17.07 5.96
CA GLN A 77 3.37 15.90 6.57
C GLN A 77 2.93 14.85 5.56
N HIS A 78 2.89 15.17 4.26
CA HIS A 78 2.29 14.30 3.25
C HIS A 78 3.27 13.90 2.17
N THR A 79 3.18 12.63 1.75
CA THR A 79 3.85 12.15 0.54
C THR A 79 2.82 11.52 -0.39
N LEU A 80 3.09 11.62 -1.69
CA LEU A 80 2.35 10.89 -2.72
C LEU A 80 3.28 9.85 -3.31
N THR A 81 2.90 8.59 -3.25
CA THR A 81 3.70 7.47 -3.73
C THR A 81 2.94 6.71 -4.80
N MET A 82 3.60 6.43 -5.91
CA MET A 82 3.06 5.57 -6.95
C MET A 82 3.80 4.23 -6.95
N ILE A 83 3.04 3.14 -6.97
CA ILE A 83 3.60 1.80 -7.10
C ILE A 83 3.08 1.13 -8.36
N GLU A 84 3.88 0.21 -8.87
CA GLU A 84 3.52 -0.66 -9.98
C GLU A 84 3.51 -2.10 -9.48
N VAL A 85 2.42 -2.81 -9.76
CA VAL A 85 2.24 -4.18 -9.32
C VAL A 85 2.28 -5.11 -10.51
N HIS A 86 3.16 -6.11 -10.47
CA HIS A 86 3.19 -7.23 -11.39
C HIS A 86 3.01 -8.50 -10.58
N ALA A 87 1.94 -9.24 -10.84
CA ALA A 87 1.69 -10.47 -10.09
C ALA A 87 1.12 -11.54 -10.99
N ALA A 88 1.37 -12.79 -10.64
CA ALA A 88 0.83 -13.96 -11.32
C ALA A 88 0.43 -14.99 -10.28
N ARG A 89 -0.77 -15.55 -10.45
CA ARG A 89 -1.28 -16.53 -9.49
C ARG A 89 -2.41 -17.32 -10.17
N LYS A 90 -2.40 -18.64 -9.99
CA LYS A 90 -3.46 -19.53 -10.51
C LYS A 90 -3.75 -19.33 -12.00
N GLY A 91 -2.70 -19.16 -12.82
CA GLY A 91 -2.84 -18.95 -14.25
C GLY A 91 -3.32 -17.57 -14.67
N ARG A 92 -3.46 -16.64 -13.73
CA ARG A 92 -3.86 -15.25 -14.00
C ARG A 92 -2.70 -14.31 -13.77
N THR A 93 -2.72 -13.17 -14.46
CA THR A 93 -1.73 -12.11 -14.27
C THR A 93 -2.43 -10.82 -13.91
N LEU A 94 -1.72 -9.99 -13.13
CA LEU A 94 -2.16 -8.65 -12.80
C LEU A 94 -1.03 -7.68 -13.08
N HIS A 95 -1.31 -6.65 -13.87
CA HIS A 95 -0.44 -5.48 -14.01
C HIS A 95 -1.26 -4.26 -13.66
N ASN A 96 -0.90 -3.60 -12.58
CA ASN A 96 -1.69 -2.51 -12.06
C ASN A 96 -0.80 -1.42 -11.48
N PHE A 97 -1.37 -0.24 -11.33
CA PHE A 97 -0.75 0.89 -10.65
C PHE A 97 -1.64 1.33 -9.51
N ALA A 98 -1.04 1.80 -8.44
CA ALA A 98 -1.77 2.43 -7.35
C ALA A 98 -0.99 3.64 -6.86
N ALA A 99 -1.72 4.66 -6.46
CA ALA A 99 -1.15 5.84 -5.83
C ALA A 99 -1.64 5.92 -4.38
N PHE A 100 -0.76 6.39 -3.50
CA PHE A 100 -1.07 6.50 -2.08
C PHE A 100 -0.68 7.87 -1.59
N LEU A 101 -1.66 8.57 -1.00
CA LEU A 101 -1.38 9.78 -0.23
C LEU A 101 -1.21 9.35 1.22
N THR A 102 -0.08 9.66 1.82
CA THR A 102 0.18 9.31 3.23
C THR A 102 0.40 10.56 4.05
N ARG A 103 -0.23 10.59 5.23
CA ARG A 103 0.01 11.63 6.23
C ARG A 103 0.86 11.03 7.35
N VAL A 104 1.95 11.72 7.66
CA VAL A 104 2.91 11.29 8.66
C VAL A 104 2.82 12.20 9.88
N GLN A 105 2.80 11.60 11.05
CA GLN A 105 2.82 12.30 12.33
C GLN A 105 3.77 11.57 13.27
N ASP A 106 4.65 12.33 13.91
CA ASP A 106 5.64 11.77 14.86
C ASP A 106 6.49 10.64 14.24
N GLY A 107 6.83 10.79 12.96
CA GLY A 107 7.70 9.84 12.27
C GLY A 107 7.01 8.55 11.82
N ARG A 108 5.68 8.47 11.93
CA ARG A 108 4.90 7.29 11.53
C ARG A 108 3.73 7.68 10.66
N ILE A 109 3.30 6.77 9.80
CA ILE A 109 2.13 6.97 8.96
C ILE A 109 0.89 6.92 9.85
N ALA A 110 0.14 8.03 9.87
CA ALA A 110 -1.07 8.18 10.68
C ALA A 110 -2.34 7.99 9.86
N GLU A 111 -2.27 8.29 8.55
CA GLU A 111 -3.39 8.11 7.66
C GLU A 111 -2.91 7.85 6.24
N LEU A 112 -3.66 7.05 5.51
CA LEU A 112 -3.26 6.57 4.20
C LEU A 112 -4.50 6.51 3.30
N TRP A 113 -4.42 7.14 2.12
CA TRP A 113 -5.47 7.07 1.09
C TRP A 113 -4.91 6.38 -0.14
N MET A 114 -5.58 5.31 -0.57
CA MET A 114 -5.21 4.56 -1.75
C MET A 114 -6.09 4.94 -2.94
N VAL A 115 -5.49 5.05 -4.11
CA VAL A 115 -6.19 5.13 -5.38
C VAL A 115 -5.67 4.01 -6.26
N ASP A 116 -6.53 3.03 -6.56
CA ASP A 116 -6.20 1.88 -7.40
C ASP A 116 -6.66 2.19 -8.83
N ALA A 117 -5.77 2.00 -9.79
CA ALA A 117 -6.07 2.30 -11.19
C ALA A 117 -7.07 1.31 -11.80
N LYS A 118 -7.09 0.08 -11.31
CA LYS A 118 -7.96 -1.00 -11.84
C LYS A 118 -8.57 -1.81 -10.69
N PRO A 119 -9.44 -1.20 -9.89
CA PRO A 119 -9.90 -1.85 -8.65
C PRO A 119 -10.70 -3.14 -8.89
N ALA A 120 -11.49 -3.22 -9.95
CA ALA A 120 -12.25 -4.43 -10.26
C ALA A 120 -11.33 -5.59 -10.64
N GLU A 121 -10.30 -5.32 -11.45
CA GLU A 121 -9.32 -6.35 -11.83
C GLU A 121 -8.51 -6.82 -10.64
N SER A 122 -8.11 -5.87 -9.78
CA SER A 122 -7.36 -6.18 -8.58
C SER A 122 -8.16 -7.08 -7.63
N ASP A 123 -9.42 -6.70 -7.34
CA ASP A 123 -10.29 -7.50 -6.49
C ASP A 123 -10.51 -8.91 -7.04
N ALA A 124 -10.76 -9.03 -8.34
CA ALA A 124 -10.97 -10.33 -8.98
C ALA A 124 -9.71 -11.19 -8.94
N PHE A 125 -8.55 -10.59 -9.11
CA PHE A 125 -7.27 -11.31 -9.09
C PHE A 125 -6.98 -11.91 -7.70
N TRP A 126 -7.14 -11.09 -6.65
CA TRP A 126 -6.79 -11.51 -5.29
C TRP A 126 -7.86 -12.38 -4.63
N ALA A 127 -9.12 -12.26 -5.08
CA ALA A 127 -10.22 -13.05 -4.52
C ALA A 127 -10.27 -14.48 -5.05
N ALA A 128 -9.66 -14.74 -6.19
CA ALA A 128 -9.77 -16.02 -6.87
C ALA A 128 -8.92 -17.14 -6.25
#